data_274f1ee7f3a2e817ac1f40975995e168
#
_entry.id   274f1ee7f3a2e817ac1f40975995e168
#
_cell.length_a   1.000
_cell.length_b   1.000
_cell.length_c   1.000
_cell.angle_alpha   90.00
_cell.angle_beta   90.00
_cell.angle_gamma   90.00
#
_symmetry.space_group_name_H-M   'P 1'
#
loop_
_entity.id
_entity.type
_entity.pdbx_description
1 polymer ?
#
loop_
_entity_poly.entity_id
_entity_poly.type
_entity_poly.pdbx_seq_one_letter_code
_entity_poly.pdbx_strand_id
1 'polypeptide(L)'
;MEQVQMTAEERREFEEYRREKQKKEAAEKAKQARETYKVMVDEAIDDSMNSLTPLSAEIARVKSTVMARFREALSLKGELFEVATDQRSHTFTNSSSTARIHLGVYVTDGYRDTVNEGIGMVKEYIEGLAKDDASRALVKAVLRLLSRDQAGNLKASRVLQLRKMAEDSGDDRFMEGVKIIEESYQPNISKQYIRAEVKDPTTGAWKSVPLGMTEAEFKTTQQ
;
A
#
# COMPACT_ATOMS: atom_id res chain seq x y z
N MET A 1 -49.81 55.55 -29.39
CA MET A 1 -48.53 54.89 -29.13
C MET A 1 -48.13 54.22 -30.44
N GLU A 2 -47.18 54.81 -31.17
CA GLU A 2 -46.64 54.22 -32.41
C GLU A 2 -45.86 52.95 -32.07
N GLN A 3 -46.34 51.84 -32.59
CA GLN A 3 -45.57 50.59 -32.55
C GLN A 3 -44.45 50.69 -33.56
N VAL A 4 -43.24 50.92 -33.08
CA VAL A 4 -42.03 50.85 -33.90
C VAL A 4 -41.86 49.39 -34.36
N GLN A 5 -42.20 49.13 -35.63
CA GLN A 5 -42.01 47.83 -36.25
C GLN A 5 -40.55 47.74 -36.72
N MET A 6 -39.77 46.90 -36.07
CA MET A 6 -38.40 46.60 -36.48
C MET A 6 -38.37 45.96 -37.87
N THR A 7 -37.49 46.42 -38.75
CA THR A 7 -37.21 45.80 -40.04
C THR A 7 -36.63 44.38 -39.88
N ALA A 8 -36.65 43.57 -40.92
CA ALA A 8 -36.11 42.20 -40.87
C ALA A 8 -34.57 42.17 -40.57
N GLU A 9 -33.84 43.22 -41.00
CA GLU A 9 -32.39 43.39 -40.70
C GLU A 9 -32.17 43.75 -39.24
N GLU A 10 -32.86 44.72 -38.71
CA GLU A 10 -32.83 45.11 -37.29
C GLU A 10 -33.18 43.95 -36.34
N ARG A 11 -34.12 43.09 -36.74
CA ARG A 11 -34.43 41.86 -35.95
C ARG A 11 -33.26 40.88 -35.93
N ARG A 12 -32.57 40.67 -37.05
CA ARG A 12 -31.40 39.77 -37.10
C ARG A 12 -30.26 40.31 -36.27
N GLU A 13 -29.95 41.58 -36.39
CA GLU A 13 -28.88 42.21 -35.58
C GLU A 13 -29.21 42.15 -34.07
N PHE A 14 -30.48 42.38 -33.71
CA PHE A 14 -30.94 42.27 -32.32
C PHE A 14 -30.84 40.85 -31.81
N GLU A 15 -31.17 39.84 -32.60
CA GLU A 15 -31.02 38.42 -32.22
C GLU A 15 -29.59 38.01 -32.09
N GLU A 16 -28.68 38.46 -32.98
CA GLU A 16 -27.25 38.23 -32.88
C GLU A 16 -26.69 38.89 -31.63
N TYR A 17 -26.99 40.14 -31.39
CA TYR A 17 -26.59 40.84 -30.16
C TYR A 17 -27.07 40.12 -28.90
N ARG A 18 -28.31 39.65 -28.87
CA ARG A 18 -28.82 38.88 -27.75
C ARG A 18 -28.08 37.59 -27.56
N ARG A 19 -27.75 36.84 -28.63
CA ARG A 19 -26.96 35.62 -28.59
C ARG A 19 -25.57 35.85 -28.07
N GLU A 20 -24.88 36.87 -28.56
CA GLU A 20 -23.56 37.24 -28.09
C GLU A 20 -23.58 37.63 -26.59
N LYS A 21 -24.53 38.45 -26.21
CA LYS A 21 -24.72 38.84 -24.80
C LYS A 21 -24.95 37.63 -23.91
N GLN A 22 -25.83 36.71 -24.31
CA GLN A 22 -26.09 35.49 -23.58
C GLN A 22 -24.85 34.60 -23.48
N LYS A 23 -24.05 34.48 -24.57
CA LYS A 23 -22.79 33.74 -24.55
C LYS A 23 -21.78 34.36 -23.58
N LYS A 24 -21.63 35.67 -23.59
CA LYS A 24 -20.74 36.38 -22.65
C LYS A 24 -21.16 36.23 -21.21
N GLU A 25 -22.46 36.37 -20.92
CA GLU A 25 -23.02 36.17 -19.57
C GLU A 25 -22.87 34.71 -19.10
N ALA A 26 -23.09 33.73 -19.97
CA ALA A 26 -22.89 32.31 -19.66
C ALA A 26 -21.42 31.99 -19.41
N ALA A 27 -20.49 32.55 -20.20
CA ALA A 27 -19.07 32.37 -20.01
C ALA A 27 -18.57 32.99 -18.69
N GLU A 28 -19.07 34.19 -18.35
CA GLU A 28 -18.73 34.85 -17.09
C GLU A 28 -19.27 34.08 -15.87
N LYS A 29 -20.53 33.63 -15.93
CA LYS A 29 -21.09 32.76 -14.89
C LYS A 29 -20.32 31.46 -14.72
N ALA A 30 -19.90 30.83 -15.84
CA ALA A 30 -19.10 29.61 -15.79
C ALA A 30 -17.71 29.86 -15.17
N LYS A 31 -17.12 31.02 -15.46
CA LYS A 31 -15.83 31.44 -14.86
C LYS A 31 -15.98 31.67 -13.36
N GLN A 32 -16.99 32.42 -12.94
CA GLN A 32 -17.28 32.66 -11.53
C GLN A 32 -17.56 31.35 -10.76
N ALA A 33 -18.36 30.43 -11.36
CA ALA A 33 -18.63 29.14 -10.75
C ALA A 33 -17.36 28.30 -10.54
N ARG A 34 -16.40 28.35 -11.50
CA ARG A 34 -15.11 27.66 -11.35
C ARG A 34 -14.26 28.26 -10.24
N GLU A 35 -14.23 29.58 -10.11
CA GLU A 35 -13.50 30.24 -9.01
C GLU A 35 -14.15 29.94 -7.66
N THR A 36 -15.46 29.99 -7.56
CA THR A 36 -16.19 29.61 -6.34
C THR A 36 -15.90 28.15 -5.96
N TYR A 37 -15.94 27.22 -6.92
CA TYR A 37 -15.60 25.81 -6.68
C TYR A 37 -14.17 25.66 -6.16
N LYS A 38 -13.22 26.38 -6.73
CA LYS A 38 -11.82 26.33 -6.30
C LYS A 38 -11.67 26.80 -4.85
N VAL A 39 -12.26 27.93 -4.49
CA VAL A 39 -12.24 28.45 -3.11
C VAL A 39 -12.87 27.45 -2.14
N MET A 40 -14.02 26.87 -2.49
CA MET A 40 -14.66 25.85 -1.65
C MET A 40 -13.80 24.61 -1.45
N VAL A 41 -13.04 24.19 -2.48
CA VAL A 41 -12.13 23.04 -2.36
C VAL A 41 -10.95 23.40 -1.46
N ASP A 42 -10.36 24.58 -1.65
CA ASP A 42 -9.22 25.04 -0.85
C ASP A 42 -9.62 25.14 0.64
N GLU A 43 -10.77 25.74 0.96
CA GLU A 43 -11.32 25.82 2.32
C GLU A 43 -11.58 24.42 2.91
N ALA A 44 -12.20 23.50 2.14
CA ALA A 44 -12.46 22.14 2.60
C ALA A 44 -11.18 21.35 2.87
N ILE A 45 -10.13 21.56 2.09
CA ILE A 45 -8.82 20.95 2.31
C ILE A 45 -8.20 21.50 3.60
N ASP A 46 -8.17 22.81 3.78
CA ASP A 46 -7.56 23.46 4.94
C ASP A 46 -8.25 23.03 6.23
N ASP A 47 -9.58 23.04 6.27
CA ASP A 47 -10.36 22.59 7.42
C ASP A 47 -10.14 21.11 7.73
N SER A 48 -10.06 20.27 6.69
CA SER A 48 -9.78 18.86 6.85
C SER A 48 -8.37 18.63 7.41
N MET A 49 -7.38 19.33 6.90
CA MET A 49 -5.98 19.22 7.37
C MET A 49 -5.79 19.68 8.82
N ASN A 50 -6.56 20.69 9.25
CA ASN A 50 -6.58 21.13 10.65
C ASN A 50 -7.03 20.02 11.62
N SER A 51 -7.87 19.10 11.17
CA SER A 51 -8.32 17.94 11.95
C SER A 51 -7.42 16.72 11.80
N LEU A 52 -6.97 16.43 10.58
CA LEU A 52 -6.22 15.21 10.26
C LEU A 52 -4.78 15.26 10.79
N THR A 53 -4.14 16.43 10.77
CA THR A 53 -2.74 16.57 11.23
C THR A 53 -2.59 16.27 12.74
N PRO A 54 -3.39 16.84 13.63
CA PRO A 54 -3.35 16.49 15.06
C PRO A 54 -3.71 15.03 15.34
N LEU A 55 -4.69 14.48 14.62
CA LEU A 55 -5.06 13.08 14.74
C LEU A 55 -3.88 12.15 14.38
N SER A 56 -3.17 12.44 13.30
CA SER A 56 -1.97 11.69 12.90
C SER A 56 -0.88 11.73 13.99
N ALA A 57 -0.64 12.90 14.57
CA ALA A 57 0.32 13.06 15.68
C ALA A 57 -0.10 12.25 16.91
N GLU A 58 -1.39 12.25 17.25
CA GLU A 58 -1.93 11.47 18.36
C GLU A 58 -1.80 9.97 18.14
N ILE A 59 -2.10 9.47 16.93
CA ILE A 59 -1.87 8.07 16.56
C ILE A 59 -0.40 7.70 16.73
N ALA A 60 0.53 8.55 16.31
CA ALA A 60 1.98 8.31 16.47
C ALA A 60 2.38 8.26 17.96
N ARG A 61 1.85 9.17 18.77
CA ARG A 61 2.09 9.22 20.22
C ARG A 61 1.60 7.94 20.91
N VAL A 62 0.35 7.55 20.65
CA VAL A 62 -0.26 6.34 21.24
C VAL A 62 0.52 5.10 20.79
N LYS A 63 0.87 5.00 19.52
CA LYS A 63 1.68 3.89 19.00
C LYS A 63 3.01 3.77 19.73
N SER A 64 3.73 4.87 19.93
CA SER A 64 5.00 4.88 20.64
C SER A 64 4.86 4.43 22.09
N THR A 65 3.81 4.90 22.78
CA THR A 65 3.52 4.54 24.17
C THR A 65 3.21 3.04 24.30
N VAL A 66 2.35 2.51 23.44
CA VAL A 66 1.99 1.06 23.44
C VAL A 66 3.22 0.22 23.17
N MET A 67 4.01 0.57 22.15
CA MET A 67 5.24 -0.18 21.80
C MET A 67 6.25 -0.17 22.96
N ALA A 68 6.41 0.95 23.67
CA ALA A 68 7.32 1.05 24.83
C ALA A 68 6.88 0.09 25.95
N ARG A 69 5.60 0.12 26.33
CA ARG A 69 5.04 -0.77 27.37
C ARG A 69 5.25 -2.25 27.08
N PHE A 70 5.01 -2.66 25.84
CA PHE A 70 5.18 -4.07 25.47
C PHE A 70 6.65 -4.48 25.24
N ARG A 71 7.55 -3.55 25.00
CA ARG A 71 9.00 -3.83 24.97
C ARG A 71 9.48 -4.34 26.32
N GLU A 72 9.05 -3.72 27.42
CA GLU A 72 9.34 -4.16 28.78
C GLU A 72 8.80 -5.57 29.03
N ALA A 73 7.55 -5.83 28.62
CA ALA A 73 6.94 -7.16 28.77
C ALA A 73 7.67 -8.22 27.92
N LEU A 74 8.16 -7.88 26.74
CA LEU A 74 8.96 -8.78 25.89
C LEU A 74 10.33 -9.05 26.48
N SER A 75 11.00 -8.04 27.07
CA SER A 75 12.28 -8.24 27.78
C SER A 75 12.12 -9.20 28.93
N LEU A 76 11.13 -8.95 29.79
CA LEU A 76 10.82 -9.82 30.92
C LEU A 76 10.47 -11.26 30.48
N LYS A 77 9.72 -11.41 29.39
CA LYS A 77 9.42 -12.73 28.84
C LYS A 77 10.69 -13.45 28.37
N GLY A 78 11.61 -12.76 27.73
CA GLY A 78 12.90 -13.32 27.31
C GLY A 78 13.72 -13.84 28.49
N GLU A 79 13.77 -13.08 29.58
CA GLU A 79 14.45 -13.46 30.81
C GLU A 79 13.81 -14.65 31.52
N LEU A 80 12.47 -14.67 31.59
CA LEU A 80 11.74 -15.73 32.31
C LEU A 80 11.76 -17.09 31.60
N PHE A 81 11.80 -17.10 30.27
CA PHE A 81 11.67 -18.34 29.50
C PHE A 81 12.99 -18.75 28.80
N GLU A 82 14.07 -17.98 28.99
CA GLU A 82 15.41 -18.23 28.42
C GLU A 82 15.39 -18.50 26.91
N VAL A 83 14.39 -17.98 26.18
CA VAL A 83 14.21 -18.20 24.75
C VAL A 83 14.37 -16.89 24.01
N ALA A 84 15.44 -16.80 23.20
CA ALA A 84 15.56 -15.76 22.19
C ALA A 84 14.53 -16.05 21.07
N THR A 85 13.44 -15.28 21.03
CA THR A 85 12.42 -15.46 19.99
C THR A 85 12.68 -14.51 18.84
N ASP A 86 13.02 -15.04 17.67
CA ASP A 86 13.04 -14.31 16.38
C ASP A 86 11.59 -14.20 15.81
N GLN A 87 10.63 -13.94 16.68
CA GLN A 87 9.24 -13.81 16.28
C GLN A 87 8.97 -12.44 15.66
N ARG A 88 8.50 -12.43 14.42
CA ARG A 88 8.10 -11.20 13.70
C ARG A 88 6.81 -10.57 14.22
N SER A 89 6.03 -11.33 15.02
CA SER A 89 4.79 -10.85 15.62
C SER A 89 4.52 -11.51 16.97
N HIS A 90 3.93 -10.76 17.89
CA HIS A 90 3.55 -11.21 19.22
C HIS A 90 2.08 -10.90 19.46
N THR A 91 1.36 -11.82 20.09
CA THR A 91 -0.02 -11.63 20.54
C THR A 91 -0.05 -11.67 22.05
N PHE A 92 -0.55 -10.62 22.65
CA PHE A 92 -0.75 -10.49 24.08
C PHE A 92 -2.26 -10.48 24.39
N THR A 93 -2.70 -11.41 25.21
CA THR A 93 -4.10 -11.47 25.66
C THR A 93 -4.11 -11.21 27.17
N ASN A 94 -5.03 -10.37 27.64
CA ASN A 94 -5.18 -10.14 29.09
C ASN A 94 -5.70 -11.38 29.82
N SER A 95 -5.50 -11.43 31.14
CA SER A 95 -5.85 -12.59 31.96
C SER A 95 -7.33 -12.96 31.89
N SER A 96 -8.21 -11.97 31.75
CA SER A 96 -9.65 -12.16 31.61
C SER A 96 -10.08 -12.61 30.19
N SER A 97 -9.15 -12.70 29.25
CA SER A 97 -9.41 -13.04 27.85
C SER A 97 -10.47 -12.17 27.16
N THR A 98 -10.55 -10.90 27.52
CA THR A 98 -11.51 -9.92 26.98
C THR A 98 -10.90 -8.98 25.95
N ALA A 99 -9.58 -8.81 25.95
CA ALA A 99 -8.85 -7.97 25.01
C ALA A 99 -7.51 -8.59 24.63
N ARG A 100 -7.07 -8.33 23.40
CA ARG A 100 -5.75 -8.74 22.92
C ARG A 100 -5.13 -7.70 22.01
N ILE A 101 -3.81 -7.66 22.04
CA ILE A 101 -3.01 -6.77 21.19
C ILE A 101 -2.01 -7.61 20.41
N HIS A 102 -1.95 -7.34 19.11
CA HIS A 102 -0.96 -7.91 18.22
C HIS A 102 0.07 -6.84 17.88
N LEU A 103 1.32 -7.12 18.18
CA LEU A 103 2.46 -6.30 17.78
C LEU A 103 3.28 -7.05 16.77
N GLY A 104 3.70 -6.38 15.72
CA GLY A 104 4.53 -7.02 14.72
C GLY A 104 5.25 -6.04 13.81
N VAL A 105 6.04 -6.63 12.93
CA VAL A 105 6.79 -5.91 11.91
C VAL A 105 6.40 -6.39 10.52
N TYR A 106 6.25 -5.47 9.58
CA TYR A 106 6.23 -5.82 8.17
C TYR A 106 7.66 -5.94 7.69
N VAL A 107 7.93 -7.04 7.02
CA VAL A 107 9.23 -7.32 6.44
C VAL A 107 9.09 -7.27 4.92
N THR A 108 9.99 -6.55 4.28
CA THR A 108 10.14 -6.55 2.82
C THR A 108 11.37 -7.38 2.45
N ASP A 109 11.24 -8.11 1.35
CA ASP A 109 12.39 -8.84 0.81
C ASP A 109 13.47 -7.84 0.39
N GLY A 110 14.68 -8.08 0.83
CA GLY A 110 15.87 -7.34 0.47
C GLY A 110 17.02 -8.31 0.19
N TYR A 111 18.02 -7.88 -0.54
CA TYR A 111 19.16 -8.67 -0.93
C TYR A 111 20.40 -7.80 -0.95
N ARG A 112 21.54 -8.40 -0.66
CA ARG A 112 22.86 -7.78 -0.86
C ARG A 112 23.15 -7.69 -2.36
N ASP A 113 24.19 -6.93 -2.72
CA ASP A 113 24.67 -6.74 -4.09
C ASP A 113 25.03 -8.06 -4.79
N THR A 114 25.56 -9.04 -4.04
CA THR A 114 25.90 -10.39 -4.53
C THR A 114 24.73 -11.17 -5.13
N VAL A 115 23.50 -10.72 -4.96
CA VAL A 115 22.32 -11.32 -5.62
C VAL A 115 22.42 -11.29 -7.15
N ASN A 116 23.12 -10.29 -7.69
CA ASN A 116 23.28 -10.14 -9.14
C ASN A 116 24.17 -11.22 -9.75
N GLU A 117 25.21 -11.65 -9.03
CA GLU A 117 26.08 -12.74 -9.42
C GLU A 117 25.30 -14.05 -9.48
N GLY A 118 24.52 -14.36 -8.44
CA GLY A 118 23.66 -15.53 -8.43
C GLY A 118 22.62 -15.52 -9.56
N ILE A 119 21.98 -14.37 -9.82
CA ILE A 119 21.05 -14.20 -10.94
C ILE A 119 21.76 -14.42 -12.27
N GLY A 120 22.99 -13.90 -12.43
CA GLY A 120 23.79 -14.07 -13.63
C GLY A 120 24.06 -15.54 -13.93
N MET A 121 24.51 -16.30 -12.93
CA MET A 121 24.79 -17.74 -13.05
C MET A 121 23.54 -18.54 -13.43
N VAL A 122 22.39 -18.26 -12.77
CA VAL A 122 21.13 -18.93 -13.09
C VAL A 122 20.70 -18.62 -14.52
N LYS A 123 20.80 -17.36 -14.96
CA LYS A 123 20.47 -16.97 -16.33
C LYS A 123 21.32 -17.66 -17.38
N GLU A 124 22.64 -17.65 -17.18
CA GLU A 124 23.60 -18.29 -18.11
C GLU A 124 23.30 -19.77 -18.27
N TYR A 125 23.05 -20.49 -17.16
CA TYR A 125 22.66 -21.89 -17.21
C TYR A 125 21.37 -22.11 -17.99
N ILE A 126 20.31 -21.39 -17.64
CA ILE A 126 18.98 -21.54 -18.22
C ILE A 126 18.96 -21.18 -19.73
N GLU A 127 19.66 -20.11 -20.12
CA GLU A 127 19.77 -19.71 -21.53
C GLU A 127 20.51 -20.77 -22.36
N GLY A 128 21.48 -21.47 -21.76
CA GLY A 128 22.18 -22.60 -22.38
C GLY A 128 21.28 -23.81 -22.67
N LEU A 129 20.13 -23.93 -22.00
CA LEU A 129 19.15 -25.00 -22.21
C LEU A 129 18.18 -24.72 -23.35
N ALA A 130 18.10 -23.51 -23.89
CA ALA A 130 17.09 -23.08 -24.87
C ALA A 130 17.35 -23.63 -26.29
N LYS A 131 17.27 -24.96 -26.47
CA LYS A 131 17.53 -25.63 -27.76
C LYS A 131 16.27 -25.87 -28.62
N ASP A 132 15.11 -26.03 -27.98
CA ASP A 132 13.83 -26.31 -28.61
C ASP A 132 12.68 -25.49 -27.98
N ASP A 133 11.46 -25.62 -28.49
CA ASP A 133 10.31 -24.82 -28.02
C ASP A 133 9.87 -25.22 -26.62
N ALA A 134 10.03 -26.45 -26.19
CA ALA A 134 9.71 -26.90 -24.84
C ALA A 134 10.70 -26.31 -23.82
N SER A 135 11.99 -26.35 -24.14
CA SER A 135 13.05 -25.72 -23.33
C SER A 135 12.86 -24.22 -23.23
N ARG A 136 12.45 -23.54 -24.30
CA ARG A 136 12.16 -22.09 -24.27
C ARG A 136 11.02 -21.72 -23.32
N ALA A 137 10.00 -22.58 -23.19
CA ALA A 137 8.91 -22.36 -22.23
C ALA A 137 9.43 -22.42 -20.78
N LEU A 138 10.29 -23.39 -20.48
CA LEU A 138 10.96 -23.53 -19.19
C LEU A 138 11.84 -22.31 -18.88
N VAL A 139 12.66 -21.89 -19.85
CA VAL A 139 13.50 -20.70 -19.73
C VAL A 139 12.70 -19.47 -19.36
N LYS A 140 11.56 -19.22 -20.06
CA LYS A 140 10.65 -18.12 -19.74
C LYS A 140 10.09 -18.22 -18.33
N ALA A 141 9.74 -19.41 -17.87
CA ALA A 141 9.22 -19.61 -16.51
C ALA A 141 10.27 -19.25 -15.46
N VAL A 142 11.50 -19.70 -15.61
CA VAL A 142 12.61 -19.36 -14.68
C VAL A 142 12.93 -17.87 -14.72
N LEU A 143 13.07 -17.28 -15.88
CA LEU A 143 13.31 -15.83 -16.00
C LEU A 143 12.20 -14.99 -15.36
N ARG A 144 10.95 -15.46 -15.36
CA ARG A 144 9.84 -14.84 -14.66
C ARG A 144 9.98 -14.92 -13.14
N LEU A 145 10.54 -16.00 -12.61
CA LEU A 145 10.84 -16.13 -11.18
C LEU A 145 11.94 -15.16 -10.75
N LEU A 146 12.92 -14.90 -11.62
CA LEU A 146 13.99 -13.93 -11.41
C LEU A 146 13.57 -12.47 -11.62
N SER A 147 12.31 -12.21 -12.03
CA SER A 147 11.83 -10.84 -12.23
C SER A 147 11.72 -10.10 -10.91
N ARG A 148 12.16 -8.84 -10.91
CA ARG A 148 12.07 -7.94 -9.76
C ARG A 148 10.67 -7.34 -9.66
N ASP A 149 10.27 -6.99 -8.46
CA ASP A 149 9.05 -6.23 -8.20
C ASP A 149 9.25 -4.72 -8.49
N GLN A 150 8.21 -3.92 -8.27
CA GLN A 150 8.26 -2.46 -8.49
C GLN A 150 9.30 -1.75 -7.61
N ALA A 151 9.69 -2.34 -6.49
CA ALA A 151 10.73 -1.83 -5.60
C ALA A 151 12.14 -2.32 -6.00
N GLY A 152 12.27 -3.11 -7.07
CA GLY A 152 13.53 -3.63 -7.57
C GLY A 152 14.02 -4.87 -6.85
N ASN A 153 13.22 -5.52 -6.01
CA ASN A 153 13.60 -6.69 -5.21
C ASN A 153 13.06 -8.00 -5.82
N LEU A 154 13.83 -9.08 -5.62
CA LEU A 154 13.29 -10.43 -5.84
C LEU A 154 12.30 -10.79 -4.72
N LYS A 155 11.33 -11.64 -5.04
CA LYS A 155 10.42 -12.21 -4.04
C LYS A 155 11.04 -13.48 -3.45
N ALA A 156 11.21 -13.55 -2.13
CA ALA A 156 11.77 -14.73 -1.44
C ALA A 156 10.99 -16.01 -1.79
N SER A 157 9.66 -15.94 -1.93
CA SER A 157 8.84 -17.07 -2.34
C SER A 157 9.16 -17.60 -3.75
N ARG A 158 9.64 -16.75 -4.65
CA ARG A 158 10.08 -17.16 -5.99
C ARG A 158 11.48 -17.81 -5.95
N VAL A 159 12.33 -17.35 -5.06
CA VAL A 159 13.66 -17.95 -4.84
C VAL A 159 13.53 -19.39 -4.32
N LEU A 160 12.57 -19.64 -3.41
CA LEU A 160 12.25 -21.00 -2.97
C LEU A 160 11.78 -21.91 -4.13
N GLN A 161 11.02 -21.37 -5.08
CA GLN A 161 10.63 -22.12 -6.28
C GLN A 161 11.84 -22.39 -7.20
N LEU A 162 12.75 -21.41 -7.35
CA LEU A 162 13.99 -21.60 -8.10
C LEU A 162 14.87 -22.68 -7.47
N ARG A 163 14.97 -22.70 -6.14
CA ARG A 163 15.71 -23.74 -5.42
C ARG A 163 15.18 -25.13 -5.73
N LYS A 164 13.86 -25.31 -5.63
CA LYS A 164 13.25 -26.61 -5.96
C LYS A 164 13.55 -27.02 -7.40
N MET A 165 13.47 -26.09 -8.35
CA MET A 165 13.79 -26.37 -9.76
C MET A 165 15.28 -26.73 -9.94
N ALA A 166 16.17 -26.10 -9.18
CA ALA A 166 17.60 -26.43 -9.22
C ALA A 166 17.88 -27.82 -8.63
N GLU A 167 17.23 -28.17 -7.52
CA GLU A 167 17.28 -29.51 -6.91
C GLU A 167 16.76 -30.57 -7.91
N ASP A 168 15.62 -30.35 -8.54
CA ASP A 168 15.01 -31.26 -9.52
C ASP A 168 15.87 -31.42 -10.79
N SER A 169 16.64 -30.38 -11.17
CA SER A 169 17.52 -30.44 -12.36
C SER A 169 18.80 -31.25 -12.13
N GLY A 170 19.25 -31.33 -10.88
CA GLY A 170 20.52 -31.98 -10.51
C GLY A 170 21.77 -31.26 -11.03
N ASP A 171 21.67 -30.00 -11.50
CA ASP A 171 22.79 -29.24 -12.03
C ASP A 171 23.47 -28.40 -10.94
N ASP A 172 24.76 -28.65 -10.73
CA ASP A 172 25.55 -27.98 -9.66
C ASP A 172 25.65 -26.48 -9.87
N ARG A 173 25.75 -26.01 -11.12
CA ARG A 173 25.90 -24.58 -11.43
C ARG A 173 24.61 -23.79 -11.22
N PHE A 174 23.48 -24.40 -11.57
CA PHE A 174 22.17 -23.83 -11.27
C PHE A 174 21.94 -23.75 -9.76
N MET A 175 22.27 -24.83 -9.05
CA MET A 175 22.17 -24.89 -7.58
C MET A 175 23.07 -23.84 -6.91
N GLU A 176 24.31 -23.68 -7.36
CA GLU A 176 25.22 -22.68 -6.82
C GLU A 176 24.70 -21.25 -7.03
N GLY A 177 24.20 -20.93 -8.22
CA GLY A 177 23.59 -19.62 -8.49
C GLY A 177 22.40 -19.33 -7.57
N VAL A 178 21.52 -20.31 -7.34
CA VAL A 178 20.40 -20.17 -6.40
C VAL A 178 20.90 -20.00 -4.96
N LYS A 179 21.92 -20.75 -4.55
CA LYS A 179 22.51 -20.64 -3.20
C LYS A 179 23.10 -19.25 -2.95
N ILE A 180 23.78 -18.65 -3.92
CA ILE A 180 24.28 -17.26 -3.82
C ILE A 180 23.12 -16.28 -3.65
N ILE A 181 22.00 -16.46 -4.37
CA ILE A 181 20.80 -15.65 -4.20
C ILE A 181 20.24 -15.79 -2.78
N GLU A 182 20.14 -17.01 -2.24
CA GLU A 182 19.64 -17.26 -0.89
C GLU A 182 20.57 -16.66 0.18
N GLU A 183 21.88 -16.80 0.06
CA GLU A 183 22.87 -16.24 0.98
C GLU A 183 22.91 -14.70 0.95
N SER A 184 22.51 -14.11 -0.17
CA SER A 184 22.39 -12.66 -0.30
C SER A 184 21.10 -12.11 0.34
N TYR A 185 20.14 -12.96 0.72
CA TYR A 185 18.88 -12.54 1.30
C TYR A 185 19.07 -11.75 2.60
N GLN A 186 18.60 -10.53 2.62
CA GLN A 186 18.67 -9.62 3.76
C GLN A 186 17.32 -8.91 3.93
N PRO A 187 16.40 -9.51 4.69
CA PRO A 187 15.09 -8.93 4.90
C PRO A 187 15.16 -7.60 5.66
N ASN A 188 14.44 -6.60 5.18
CA ASN A 188 14.37 -5.28 5.80
C ASN A 188 13.05 -5.12 6.56
N ILE A 189 13.12 -4.69 7.82
CA ILE A 189 11.95 -4.30 8.59
C ILE A 189 11.47 -2.95 8.04
N SER A 190 10.27 -2.93 7.45
CA SER A 190 9.73 -1.72 6.82
C SER A 190 8.88 -0.88 7.78
N LYS A 191 7.95 -1.51 8.50
CA LYS A 191 7.02 -0.84 9.40
C LYS A 191 6.67 -1.72 10.59
N GLN A 192 6.47 -1.08 11.74
CA GLN A 192 5.86 -1.73 12.91
C GLN A 192 4.36 -1.46 12.92
N TYR A 193 3.57 -2.48 13.27
CA TYR A 193 2.12 -2.36 13.38
C TYR A 193 1.61 -2.77 14.75
N ILE A 194 0.46 -2.21 15.10
CA ILE A 194 -0.34 -2.59 16.25
C ILE A 194 -1.72 -2.95 15.73
N ARG A 195 -2.28 -4.06 16.19
CA ARG A 195 -3.69 -4.39 16.05
C ARG A 195 -4.26 -4.65 17.43
N ALA A 196 -5.46 -4.18 17.68
CA ALA A 196 -6.16 -4.39 18.93
C ALA A 196 -7.50 -5.06 18.65
N GLU A 197 -7.90 -5.96 19.52
CA GLU A 197 -9.18 -6.65 19.44
C GLU A 197 -9.81 -6.74 20.81
N VAL A 198 -11.12 -6.64 20.86
CA VAL A 198 -11.93 -6.85 22.04
C VAL A 198 -12.89 -8.04 21.82
N LYS A 199 -13.15 -8.78 22.86
CA LYS A 199 -14.07 -9.90 22.79
C LYS A 199 -15.50 -9.40 22.98
N ASP A 200 -16.38 -9.76 22.07
CA ASP A 200 -17.80 -9.48 22.19
C ASP A 200 -18.37 -10.28 23.36
N PRO A 201 -18.96 -9.65 24.38
CA PRO A 201 -19.44 -10.33 25.56
C PRO A 201 -20.65 -11.25 25.27
N THR A 202 -21.38 -11.01 24.19
CA THR A 202 -22.59 -11.76 23.83
C THR A 202 -22.25 -12.98 22.96
N THR A 203 -21.40 -12.77 21.95
CA THR A 203 -21.09 -13.82 20.96
C THR A 203 -19.79 -14.55 21.26
N GLY A 204 -18.93 -14.00 22.11
CA GLY A 204 -17.58 -14.49 22.37
C GLY A 204 -16.60 -14.29 21.21
N ALA A 205 -17.03 -13.66 20.11
CA ALA A 205 -16.19 -13.39 18.94
C ALA A 205 -15.21 -12.24 19.20
N TRP A 206 -14.01 -12.32 18.60
CA TRP A 206 -13.06 -11.23 18.62
C TRP A 206 -13.44 -10.18 17.57
N LYS A 207 -13.58 -8.92 17.99
CA LYS A 207 -13.85 -7.77 17.13
C LYS A 207 -12.61 -6.88 17.08
N SER A 208 -12.19 -6.51 15.87
CA SER A 208 -11.09 -5.57 15.67
C SER A 208 -11.48 -4.18 16.16
N VAL A 209 -10.54 -3.51 16.82
CA VAL A 209 -10.64 -2.08 17.12
C VAL A 209 -10.09 -1.33 15.91
N PRO A 210 -10.91 -0.57 15.17
CA PRO A 210 -10.45 0.14 14.00
C PRO A 210 -9.49 1.27 14.40
N LEU A 211 -8.26 1.20 13.94
CA LEU A 211 -7.18 2.17 14.23
C LEU A 211 -6.78 3.01 13.01
N GLY A 212 -7.37 2.73 11.87
CA GLY A 212 -7.15 3.44 10.61
C GLY A 212 -8.42 4.05 10.04
N MET A 213 -8.31 5.12 9.28
CA MET A 213 -9.44 5.80 8.64
C MET A 213 -10.21 4.89 7.68
N THR A 214 -9.54 3.91 7.06
CA THR A 214 -10.18 2.92 6.18
C THR A 214 -10.95 1.84 6.93
N GLU A 215 -10.68 1.66 8.22
CA GLU A 215 -11.28 0.64 9.07
C GLU A 215 -12.40 1.21 9.95
N ALA A 216 -12.38 2.53 10.16
CA ALA A 216 -13.40 3.21 10.96
C ALA A 216 -14.74 3.22 10.24
N GLU A 217 -15.81 2.89 10.95
CA GLU A 217 -17.16 2.94 10.40
C GLU A 217 -17.57 4.38 10.06
N PHE A 218 -18.03 4.57 8.83
CA PHE A 218 -18.57 5.84 8.37
C PHE A 218 -19.99 6.01 8.91
N LYS A 219 -20.15 6.85 9.91
CA LYS A 219 -21.49 7.26 10.39
C LYS A 219 -21.96 8.41 9.52
N THR A 220 -22.87 8.14 8.59
CA THR A 220 -23.58 9.20 7.86
C THR A 220 -24.43 9.97 8.85
N THR A 221 -24.04 11.21 9.16
CA THR A 221 -24.94 12.13 9.86
C THR A 221 -26.06 12.46 8.84
N GLN A 222 -27.23 11.87 9.03
CA GLN A 222 -28.42 12.31 8.29
C GLN A 222 -28.68 13.76 8.72
N GLN A 223 -28.49 14.70 7.79
CA GLN A 223 -28.97 16.07 7.91
C GLN A 223 -30.45 16.13 7.66
#